data_fe6c4c653ebeff602cdc208a5241a1c5
#
_entry.id   fe6c4c653ebeff602cdc208a5241a1c5
#
_cell.length_a   1.000
_cell.length_b   1.000
_cell.length_c   1.000
_cell.angle_alpha   90.00
_cell.angle_beta   90.00
_cell.angle_gamma   90.00
#
_symmetry.space_group_name_H-M   'P 1'
#
loop_
_entity.id
_entity.type
_entity.pdbx_description
1 polymer ?
#
loop_
_entity_poly.entity_id
_entity_poly.type
_entity_poly.pdbx_seq_one_letter_code
_entity_poly.pdbx_strand_id
1 'polypeptide(L)'
;MNKKEELLHAQVKNRFVDFLKAASLPYWEPELTICPRCGEHVGITLGCLWSCEQCNIRGDVVDYVMELEHMADKLSAIKRICRALQIKITSLDVIRADELMDVQFETGSVLIDKLMGQGVYLIAGSPKIGKSWLMLWLAHRVSMGEDVWNFKTNKCDVLYISLEDPRHRVQDRLARVTRGETGNVWIATESELMGKGFEEQLIGFLCENPAVKFVIIDTLQRVRQMRADQYSYAGDYEVISQMKSIADRFGITILLVHHTRKAGANDPFAMISGTTGLSGGVDGSLVLLKPDRQDHRAILYATGRDTQDMAMDLLFDEDTTTWKFIGFAESERTQRRENLLGVIDSMLFDEGEFHGTASELLECLAKYGETKVKSANALTRLLNPNKAILWTEFGILYECERTGKERKLHLMRARDDGNDDSDDKKPGGDGTVITVTG
;
A
#
# COMPACT_ATOMS: atom_id res chain seq x y z
N MET A 1 -20.02 -28.56 -16.58
CA MET A 1 -18.81 -28.22 -17.40
C MET A 1 -19.25 -27.92 -18.81
N ASN A 2 -18.73 -26.84 -19.40
CA ASN A 2 -18.95 -26.57 -20.82
C ASN A 2 -17.96 -27.39 -21.68
N LYS A 3 -18.20 -27.51 -22.99
CA LYS A 3 -17.37 -28.32 -23.90
C LYS A 3 -15.86 -27.98 -23.87
N LYS A 4 -15.52 -26.74 -23.54
CA LYS A 4 -14.14 -26.25 -23.41
C LYS A 4 -13.49 -26.71 -22.10
N GLU A 5 -14.22 -26.68 -21.01
CA GLU A 5 -13.78 -27.22 -19.72
C GLU A 5 -13.52 -28.71 -19.79
N GLU A 6 -14.39 -29.46 -20.50
CA GLU A 6 -14.22 -30.90 -20.73
C GLU A 6 -12.92 -31.19 -21.49
N LEU A 7 -12.62 -30.40 -22.54
CA LEU A 7 -11.40 -30.57 -23.32
C LEU A 7 -10.14 -30.29 -22.50
N LEU A 8 -10.14 -29.21 -21.69
CA LEU A 8 -9.02 -28.88 -20.82
C LEU A 8 -8.86 -29.88 -19.68
N HIS A 9 -9.96 -30.30 -19.07
CA HIS A 9 -9.95 -31.34 -18.03
C HIS A 9 -9.38 -32.68 -18.59
N ALA A 10 -9.76 -33.06 -19.78
CA ALA A 10 -9.22 -34.26 -20.42
C ALA A 10 -7.69 -34.23 -20.62
N GLN A 11 -7.11 -33.04 -20.79
CA GLN A 11 -5.65 -32.86 -20.93
C GLN A 11 -4.90 -33.01 -19.60
N VAL A 12 -5.53 -32.73 -18.46
CA VAL A 12 -4.85 -32.67 -17.17
C VAL A 12 -5.22 -33.83 -16.24
N LYS A 13 -6.40 -34.45 -16.34
CA LYS A 13 -6.93 -35.44 -15.39
C LYS A 13 -6.00 -36.62 -15.10
N ASN A 14 -5.19 -37.05 -16.06
CA ASN A 14 -4.27 -38.18 -15.95
C ASN A 14 -2.82 -37.75 -15.67
N ARG A 15 -2.58 -36.48 -15.27
CA ARG A 15 -1.24 -35.90 -15.09
C ARG A 15 -0.98 -35.50 -13.63
N PHE A 16 -1.54 -36.28 -12.70
CA PHE A 16 -1.46 -35.96 -11.29
C PHE A 16 -0.02 -35.96 -10.77
N VAL A 17 0.72 -37.03 -11.01
CA VAL A 17 2.13 -37.12 -10.58
C VAL A 17 2.99 -36.06 -11.26
N ASP A 18 2.78 -35.79 -12.56
CA ASP A 18 3.48 -34.70 -13.25
C ASP A 18 3.21 -33.36 -12.62
N PHE A 19 1.95 -33.12 -12.24
CA PHE A 19 1.56 -31.88 -11.56
C PHE A 19 2.23 -31.74 -10.20
N LEU A 20 2.22 -32.77 -9.35
CA LEU A 20 2.89 -32.74 -8.05
C LEU A 20 4.38 -32.39 -8.19
N LYS A 21 5.07 -33.05 -9.13
CA LYS A 21 6.48 -32.77 -9.43
C LYS A 21 6.70 -31.35 -9.95
N ALA A 22 5.88 -30.90 -10.91
CA ALA A 22 5.99 -29.57 -11.51
C ALA A 22 5.65 -28.43 -10.52
N ALA A 23 4.74 -28.69 -9.58
CA ALA A 23 4.33 -27.74 -8.53
C ALA A 23 5.17 -27.85 -7.26
N SER A 24 6.21 -28.70 -7.22
CA SER A 24 7.05 -28.97 -6.05
C SER A 24 6.24 -29.36 -4.80
N LEU A 25 5.16 -30.12 -5.02
CA LEU A 25 4.30 -30.60 -3.94
C LEU A 25 4.83 -31.95 -3.40
N PRO A 26 4.49 -32.32 -2.15
CA PRO A 26 4.90 -33.58 -1.55
C PRO A 26 4.51 -34.78 -2.42
N TYR A 27 5.51 -35.56 -2.83
CA TYR A 27 5.35 -36.77 -3.62
C TYR A 27 6.45 -37.77 -3.28
N TRP A 28 6.07 -39.02 -3.00
CA TRP A 28 6.98 -40.13 -2.74
C TRP A 28 6.64 -41.31 -3.65
N GLU A 29 7.66 -41.97 -4.14
CA GLU A 29 7.49 -43.23 -4.87
C GLU A 29 7.17 -44.38 -3.91
N PRO A 30 6.30 -45.33 -4.30
CA PRO A 30 5.50 -45.38 -5.49
C PRO A 30 4.11 -44.72 -5.33
N GLU A 31 3.91 -43.52 -5.89
CA GLU A 31 2.60 -42.89 -5.99
C GLU A 31 1.93 -42.51 -4.64
N LEU A 32 2.68 -41.91 -3.71
CA LEU A 32 2.17 -41.35 -2.46
C LEU A 32 2.23 -39.84 -2.49
N THR A 33 1.22 -39.19 -1.89
CA THR A 33 1.18 -37.76 -1.61
C THR A 33 0.52 -37.52 -0.25
N ILE A 34 0.25 -36.27 0.11
CA ILE A 34 -0.50 -35.92 1.33
C ILE A 34 -1.93 -35.48 0.99
N CYS A 35 -2.85 -35.77 1.88
CA CYS A 35 -4.21 -35.25 1.78
C CYS A 35 -4.17 -33.72 2.03
N PRO A 36 -4.72 -32.90 1.12
CA PRO A 36 -4.69 -31.44 1.26
C PRO A 36 -5.54 -30.94 2.43
N ARG A 37 -6.43 -31.76 2.98
CA ARG A 37 -7.33 -31.38 4.07
C ARG A 37 -6.81 -31.75 5.47
N CYS A 38 -6.23 -32.95 5.63
CA CYS A 38 -5.79 -33.44 6.94
C CYS A 38 -4.28 -33.72 7.06
N GLY A 39 -3.53 -33.63 5.96
CA GLY A 39 -2.09 -33.90 5.95
C GLY A 39 -1.68 -35.37 5.97
N GLU A 40 -2.62 -36.33 6.06
CA GLU A 40 -2.33 -37.76 6.05
C GLU A 40 -1.79 -38.23 4.70
N HIS A 41 -0.95 -39.27 4.71
CA HIS A 41 -0.44 -39.89 3.50
C HIS A 41 -1.57 -40.61 2.74
N VAL A 42 -1.70 -40.31 1.47
CA VAL A 42 -2.71 -40.89 0.57
C VAL A 42 -2.07 -41.45 -0.68
N GLY A 43 -2.59 -42.59 -1.13
CA GLY A 43 -2.14 -43.24 -2.37
C GLY A 43 -2.73 -42.58 -3.60
N ILE A 44 -1.96 -42.55 -4.69
CA ILE A 44 -2.42 -42.18 -6.02
C ILE A 44 -2.64 -43.45 -6.80
N THR A 45 -3.87 -43.76 -7.13
CA THR A 45 -4.23 -44.99 -7.86
C THR A 45 -4.16 -44.72 -9.35
N LEU A 46 -3.53 -45.62 -10.11
CA LEU A 46 -3.37 -45.56 -11.58
C LEU A 46 -2.76 -44.21 -12.05
N GLY A 47 -1.96 -43.56 -11.21
CA GLY A 47 -1.30 -42.29 -11.53
C GLY A 47 -2.24 -41.07 -11.69
N CYS A 48 -3.54 -41.21 -11.39
CA CYS A 48 -4.51 -40.17 -11.69
C CYS A 48 -5.61 -39.95 -10.66
N LEU A 49 -5.86 -40.86 -9.74
CA LEU A 49 -6.92 -40.77 -8.74
C LEU A 49 -6.32 -40.85 -7.33
N TRP A 50 -6.85 -40.06 -6.41
CA TRP A 50 -6.48 -40.07 -4.99
C TRP A 50 -7.72 -40.23 -4.11
N SER A 51 -7.53 -40.75 -2.91
CA SER A 51 -8.59 -40.82 -1.91
C SER A 51 -8.01 -40.74 -0.49
N CYS A 52 -8.72 -40.04 0.37
CA CYS A 52 -8.45 -39.99 1.81
C CYS A 52 -9.63 -40.61 2.56
N GLU A 53 -9.38 -41.71 3.24
CA GLU A 53 -10.43 -42.39 4.02
C GLU A 53 -10.83 -41.56 5.25
N GLN A 54 -9.87 -40.88 5.90
CA GLN A 54 -10.14 -40.05 7.09
C GLN A 54 -11.05 -38.86 6.77
N CYS A 55 -10.85 -38.19 5.63
CA CYS A 55 -11.68 -37.07 5.23
C CYS A 55 -12.90 -37.46 4.39
N ASN A 56 -12.97 -38.72 3.97
CA ASN A 56 -13.96 -39.25 3.04
C ASN A 56 -14.07 -38.46 1.74
N ILE A 57 -12.91 -38.06 1.19
CA ILE A 57 -12.81 -37.33 -0.07
C ILE A 57 -11.97 -38.12 -1.09
N ARG A 58 -12.32 -37.99 -2.35
CA ARG A 58 -11.62 -38.63 -3.46
C ARG A 58 -11.82 -37.82 -4.74
N GLY A 59 -10.90 -37.94 -5.68
CA GLY A 59 -11.03 -37.27 -6.98
C GLY A 59 -9.82 -37.47 -7.87
N ASP A 60 -9.76 -36.69 -8.91
CA ASP A 60 -8.58 -36.55 -9.77
C ASP A 60 -7.67 -35.38 -9.32
N VAL A 61 -6.70 -35.03 -10.17
CA VAL A 61 -5.79 -33.90 -9.89
C VAL A 61 -6.52 -32.56 -9.77
N VAL A 62 -7.65 -32.41 -10.47
CA VAL A 62 -8.42 -31.14 -10.40
C VAL A 62 -9.11 -31.02 -9.04
N ASP A 63 -9.74 -32.11 -8.59
CA ASP A 63 -10.37 -32.14 -7.25
C ASP A 63 -9.31 -31.97 -6.14
N TYR A 64 -8.11 -32.53 -6.34
CA TYR A 64 -6.97 -32.34 -5.42
C TYR A 64 -6.56 -30.88 -5.31
N VAL A 65 -6.40 -30.18 -6.44
CA VAL A 65 -6.00 -28.76 -6.45
C VAL A 65 -7.11 -27.86 -5.88
N MET A 66 -8.38 -28.19 -6.15
CA MET A 66 -9.50 -27.48 -5.54
C MET A 66 -9.48 -27.55 -4.01
N GLU A 67 -9.20 -28.72 -3.46
CA GLU A 67 -9.07 -28.90 -2.00
C GLU A 67 -7.81 -28.22 -1.46
N LEU A 68 -6.67 -28.34 -2.17
CA LEU A 68 -5.39 -27.80 -1.74
C LEU A 68 -5.36 -26.25 -1.71
N GLU A 69 -5.94 -25.63 -2.72
CA GLU A 69 -5.91 -24.17 -2.88
C GLU A 69 -7.29 -23.52 -2.57
N HIS A 70 -8.23 -24.29 -1.97
CA HIS A 70 -9.58 -23.84 -1.59
C HIS A 70 -10.34 -23.16 -2.74
N MET A 71 -10.22 -23.72 -3.95
CA MET A 71 -10.84 -23.15 -5.14
C MET A 71 -12.32 -23.56 -5.26
N ALA A 72 -13.18 -22.60 -5.54
CA ALA A 72 -14.62 -22.82 -5.68
C ALA A 72 -15.01 -23.42 -7.05
N ASP A 73 -14.19 -23.21 -8.10
CA ASP A 73 -14.52 -23.63 -9.46
C ASP A 73 -13.43 -24.50 -10.11
N LYS A 74 -13.88 -25.51 -10.87
CA LYS A 74 -13.01 -26.47 -11.55
C LYS A 74 -12.15 -25.85 -12.64
N LEU A 75 -12.62 -24.81 -13.31
CA LEU A 75 -11.88 -24.19 -14.41
C LEU A 75 -10.62 -23.50 -13.93
N SER A 76 -10.68 -22.82 -12.77
CA SER A 76 -9.52 -22.21 -12.12
C SER A 76 -8.48 -23.27 -11.73
N ALA A 77 -8.90 -24.38 -11.15
CA ALA A 77 -8.01 -25.49 -10.83
C ALA A 77 -7.36 -26.09 -12.09
N ILE A 78 -8.13 -26.33 -13.16
CA ILE A 78 -7.60 -26.82 -14.44
C ILE A 78 -6.56 -25.83 -15.00
N LYS A 79 -6.83 -24.52 -14.99
CA LYS A 79 -5.89 -23.50 -15.46
C LYS A 79 -4.62 -23.47 -14.63
N ARG A 80 -4.74 -23.66 -13.32
CA ARG A 80 -3.60 -23.75 -12.39
C ARG A 80 -2.69 -24.92 -12.74
N ILE A 81 -3.30 -26.11 -13.01
CA ILE A 81 -2.58 -27.31 -13.42
C ILE A 81 -1.93 -27.11 -14.80
N CYS A 82 -2.66 -26.55 -15.77
CA CYS A 82 -2.12 -26.25 -17.09
C CYS A 82 -0.88 -25.35 -17.03
N ARG A 83 -0.90 -24.32 -16.16
CA ARG A 83 0.27 -23.43 -15.95
C ARG A 83 1.46 -24.20 -15.38
N ALA A 84 1.27 -25.02 -14.35
CA ALA A 84 2.34 -25.80 -13.75
C ALA A 84 2.95 -26.80 -14.77
N LEU A 85 2.12 -27.44 -15.57
CA LEU A 85 2.53 -28.39 -16.60
C LEU A 85 2.98 -27.73 -17.91
N GLN A 86 3.00 -26.40 -17.99
CA GLN A 86 3.32 -25.61 -19.18
C GLN A 86 2.42 -25.95 -20.39
N ILE A 87 1.19 -26.40 -20.13
CA ILE A 87 0.19 -26.64 -21.18
C ILE A 87 -0.32 -25.30 -21.68
N LYS A 88 -0.17 -25.04 -22.97
CA LYS A 88 -0.57 -23.76 -23.58
C LYS A 88 -2.09 -23.59 -23.54
N ILE A 89 -2.56 -22.66 -22.76
CA ILE A 89 -3.97 -22.25 -22.72
C ILE A 89 -4.18 -21.20 -23.83
N THR A 90 -4.96 -21.54 -24.85
CA THR A 90 -5.16 -20.70 -26.04
C THR A 90 -6.29 -19.66 -25.89
N SER A 91 -6.90 -19.55 -24.72
CA SER A 91 -8.01 -18.61 -24.50
C SER A 91 -7.82 -17.77 -23.26
N LEU A 92 -8.23 -16.50 -23.34
CA LEU A 92 -8.34 -15.63 -22.18
C LEU A 92 -9.35 -16.20 -21.18
N ASP A 93 -9.05 -16.00 -19.90
CA ASP A 93 -9.98 -16.16 -18.80
C ASP A 93 -10.84 -14.92 -18.71
N VAL A 94 -12.10 -15.03 -19.05
CA VAL A 94 -13.02 -13.91 -19.09
C VAL A 94 -14.30 -14.26 -18.35
N ILE A 95 -14.77 -13.32 -17.58
CA ILE A 95 -16.09 -13.33 -16.96
C ILE A 95 -16.82 -12.04 -17.38
N ARG A 96 -18.12 -12.09 -17.54
CA ARG A 96 -18.91 -10.88 -17.81
C ARG A 96 -18.99 -10.04 -16.55
N ALA A 97 -19.08 -8.72 -16.72
CA ALA A 97 -19.12 -7.79 -15.58
C ALA A 97 -20.37 -8.02 -14.69
N ASP A 98 -21.51 -8.34 -15.29
CA ASP A 98 -22.73 -8.68 -14.57
C ASP A 98 -22.57 -9.97 -13.75
N GLU A 99 -21.99 -11.02 -14.34
CA GLU A 99 -21.67 -12.27 -13.63
C GLU A 99 -20.64 -12.07 -12.52
N LEU A 100 -19.63 -11.20 -12.74
CA LEU A 100 -18.60 -10.86 -11.75
C LEU A 100 -19.20 -10.19 -10.51
N MET A 101 -20.24 -9.36 -10.67
CA MET A 101 -20.91 -8.70 -9.55
C MET A 101 -21.68 -9.67 -8.65
N ASP A 102 -22.08 -10.83 -9.17
CA ASP A 102 -22.78 -11.88 -8.42
C ASP A 102 -21.82 -12.84 -7.70
N VAL A 103 -20.50 -12.78 -8.02
CA VAL A 103 -19.50 -13.62 -7.37
C VAL A 103 -19.21 -13.08 -5.97
N GLN A 104 -19.47 -13.90 -4.95
CA GLN A 104 -19.01 -13.62 -3.60
C GLN A 104 -17.55 -14.05 -3.47
N PHE A 105 -16.65 -13.06 -3.53
CA PHE A 105 -15.26 -13.30 -3.14
C PHE A 105 -15.18 -13.26 -1.61
N GLU A 106 -14.40 -14.15 -1.02
CA GLU A 106 -13.90 -13.89 0.32
C GLU A 106 -13.10 -12.60 0.20
N THR A 107 -13.63 -11.51 0.76
CA THR A 107 -12.98 -10.19 0.73
C THR A 107 -11.56 -10.36 1.24
N GLY A 108 -10.58 -9.99 0.43
CA GLY A 108 -9.17 -10.05 0.81
C GLY A 108 -9.00 -9.45 2.20
N SER A 109 -8.42 -10.21 3.12
CA SER A 109 -8.38 -9.83 4.52
C SER A 109 -7.62 -8.50 4.67
N VAL A 110 -8.32 -7.47 5.14
CA VAL A 110 -7.68 -6.25 5.60
C VAL A 110 -6.79 -6.63 6.78
N LEU A 111 -5.50 -6.36 6.72
CA LEU A 111 -4.57 -6.63 7.82
C LEU A 111 -4.58 -5.47 8.84
N ILE A 112 -4.35 -4.26 8.35
CA ILE A 112 -4.42 -3.02 9.12
C ILE A 112 -5.32 -2.06 8.33
N ASP A 113 -6.46 -1.70 8.91
CA ASP A 113 -7.47 -0.87 8.25
C ASP A 113 -6.85 0.39 7.64
N LYS A 114 -7.26 0.74 6.43
CA LYS A 114 -6.77 1.91 5.67
C LYS A 114 -5.26 1.97 5.40
N LEU A 115 -4.46 1.01 5.87
CA LEU A 115 -3.01 1.01 5.71
C LEU A 115 -2.50 -0.15 4.86
N MET A 116 -2.89 -1.37 5.18
CA MET A 116 -2.44 -2.58 4.48
C MET A 116 -3.53 -3.66 4.47
N GLY A 117 -3.72 -4.28 3.31
CA GLY A 117 -4.52 -5.49 3.14
C GLY A 117 -3.71 -6.62 2.53
N GLN A 118 -4.39 -7.63 2.01
CA GLN A 118 -3.74 -8.69 1.25
C GLN A 118 -2.93 -8.09 0.08
N GLY A 119 -1.71 -8.60 -0.14
CA GLY A 119 -0.84 -8.16 -1.23
C GLY A 119 0.59 -7.88 -0.79
N VAL A 120 1.34 -7.18 -1.63
CA VAL A 120 2.74 -6.85 -1.40
C VAL A 120 2.91 -5.37 -1.16
N TYR A 121 3.53 -5.03 -0.05
CA TYR A 121 3.80 -3.67 0.38
C TYR A 121 5.29 -3.43 0.53
N LEU A 122 5.71 -2.18 0.36
CA LEU A 122 7.09 -1.76 0.53
C LEU A 122 7.19 -0.69 1.61
N ILE A 123 8.13 -0.84 2.56
CA ILE A 123 8.51 0.25 3.45
C ILE A 123 9.96 0.67 3.20
N ALA A 124 10.17 1.94 2.86
CA ALA A 124 11.49 2.49 2.62
C ALA A 124 11.86 3.58 3.64
N GLY A 125 13.15 3.74 3.87
CA GLY A 125 13.69 4.81 4.72
C GLY A 125 15.20 4.73 4.83
N SER A 126 15.83 5.81 5.26
CA SER A 126 17.28 5.89 5.42
C SER A 126 17.81 4.81 6.37
N PRO A 127 19.06 4.37 6.23
CA PRO A 127 19.70 3.48 7.18
C PRO A 127 19.67 4.07 8.59
N LYS A 128 19.43 3.20 9.60
CA LYS A 128 19.41 3.55 11.04
C LYS A 128 18.29 4.54 11.46
N ILE A 129 17.25 4.70 10.65
CA ILE A 129 16.11 5.56 10.98
C ILE A 129 15.12 4.92 11.97
N GLY A 130 15.26 3.63 12.26
CA GLY A 130 14.37 2.89 13.19
C GLY A 130 13.36 1.96 12.51
N LYS A 131 13.55 1.62 11.21
CA LYS A 131 12.65 0.71 10.48
C LYS A 131 12.48 -0.65 11.17
N SER A 132 13.58 -1.33 11.53
CA SER A 132 13.51 -2.65 12.16
C SER A 132 12.79 -2.64 13.53
N TRP A 133 12.87 -1.54 14.28
CA TRP A 133 12.05 -1.33 15.48
C TRP A 133 10.57 -1.24 15.14
N LEU A 134 10.24 -0.46 14.10
CA LEU A 134 8.87 -0.36 13.61
C LEU A 134 8.34 -1.71 13.12
N MET A 135 9.16 -2.50 12.42
CA MET A 135 8.77 -3.81 11.92
C MET A 135 8.47 -4.80 13.05
N LEU A 136 9.34 -4.87 14.07
CA LEU A 136 9.10 -5.73 15.24
C LEU A 136 7.86 -5.29 16.02
N TRP A 137 7.65 -3.98 16.17
CA TRP A 137 6.46 -3.43 16.82
C TRP A 137 5.18 -3.76 16.03
N LEU A 138 5.19 -3.60 14.70
CA LEU A 138 4.06 -3.99 13.84
C LEU A 138 3.77 -5.49 13.94
N ALA A 139 4.81 -6.33 13.86
CA ALA A 139 4.69 -7.78 13.99
C ALA A 139 4.02 -8.17 15.32
N HIS A 140 4.46 -7.55 16.41
CA HIS A 140 3.88 -7.78 17.73
C HIS A 140 2.41 -7.33 17.81
N ARG A 141 2.11 -6.08 17.41
CA ARG A 141 0.74 -5.53 17.48
C ARG A 141 -0.25 -6.37 16.67
N VAL A 142 0.12 -6.75 15.45
CA VAL A 142 -0.71 -7.59 14.58
C VAL A 142 -0.92 -8.98 15.20
N SER A 143 0.14 -9.60 15.74
CA SER A 143 0.04 -10.92 16.36
C SER A 143 -0.82 -10.95 17.62
N MET A 144 -0.90 -9.83 18.33
CA MET A 144 -1.77 -9.66 19.50
C MET A 144 -3.20 -9.25 19.12
N GLY A 145 -3.42 -8.76 17.90
CA GLY A 145 -4.69 -8.17 17.47
C GLY A 145 -4.93 -6.79 18.06
N GLU A 146 -3.84 -6.09 18.40
CA GLU A 146 -3.88 -4.75 18.94
C GLU A 146 -3.83 -3.71 17.82
N ASP A 147 -4.54 -2.60 17.99
CA ASP A 147 -4.58 -1.53 17.01
C ASP A 147 -3.17 -0.97 16.73
N VAL A 148 -2.84 -0.82 15.46
CA VAL A 148 -1.62 -0.14 15.01
C VAL A 148 -1.93 1.35 14.95
N TRP A 149 -1.40 2.12 15.89
CA TRP A 149 -1.78 3.52 16.10
C TRP A 149 -3.32 3.66 16.27
N ASN A 150 -3.97 4.37 15.36
CA ASN A 150 -5.42 4.57 15.34
C ASN A 150 -6.14 3.65 14.33
N PHE A 151 -5.42 2.68 13.74
CA PHE A 151 -5.98 1.78 12.74
C PHE A 151 -6.29 0.41 13.35
N LYS A 152 -7.48 -0.09 13.08
CA LYS A 152 -7.90 -1.42 13.49
C LYS A 152 -7.05 -2.49 12.82
N THR A 153 -6.75 -3.55 13.55
CA THR A 153 -5.89 -4.64 13.09
C THR A 153 -6.63 -5.97 13.19
N ASN A 154 -6.52 -6.77 12.15
CA ASN A 154 -6.98 -8.15 12.20
C ASN A 154 -5.87 -9.05 12.71
N LYS A 155 -6.15 -9.75 13.83
CA LYS A 155 -5.20 -10.66 14.48
C LYS A 155 -4.84 -11.82 13.57
N CYS A 156 -3.53 -12.08 13.41
CA CYS A 156 -3.01 -13.26 12.73
C CYS A 156 -1.60 -13.61 13.23
N ASP A 157 -1.11 -14.79 12.89
CA ASP A 157 0.29 -15.12 13.10
C ASP A 157 1.17 -14.34 12.13
N VAL A 158 2.40 -14.02 12.56
CA VAL A 158 3.33 -13.19 11.79
C VAL A 158 4.65 -13.92 11.59
N LEU A 159 5.20 -13.93 10.38
CA LEU A 159 6.57 -14.32 10.09
C LEU A 159 7.43 -13.08 9.88
N TYR A 160 8.45 -12.89 10.72
CA TYR A 160 9.44 -11.84 10.58
C TYR A 160 10.79 -12.43 10.18
N ILE A 161 11.22 -12.15 8.95
CA ILE A 161 12.49 -12.59 8.38
C ILE A 161 13.48 -11.44 8.53
N SER A 162 14.36 -11.52 9.53
CA SER A 162 15.36 -10.50 9.88
C SER A 162 16.73 -10.94 9.42
N LEU A 163 17.19 -10.47 8.26
CA LEU A 163 18.44 -10.92 7.61
C LEU A 163 19.63 -9.99 7.85
N GLU A 164 19.43 -8.87 8.53
CA GLU A 164 20.53 -7.96 8.91
C GLU A 164 20.96 -8.12 10.37
N ASP A 165 20.08 -8.64 11.21
CA ASP A 165 20.33 -8.76 12.64
C ASP A 165 20.48 -10.22 13.09
N PRO A 166 21.48 -10.58 13.89
CA PRO A 166 21.61 -11.90 14.47
C PRO A 166 20.53 -12.13 15.54
N ARG A 167 20.21 -13.41 15.84
CA ARG A 167 19.14 -13.82 16.76
C ARG A 167 19.16 -13.10 18.10
N HIS A 168 20.34 -12.94 18.73
CA HIS A 168 20.45 -12.27 20.03
C HIS A 168 19.98 -10.80 19.97
N ARG A 169 20.29 -10.07 18.88
CA ARG A 169 19.85 -8.68 18.71
C ARG A 169 18.34 -8.58 18.46
N VAL A 170 17.78 -9.52 17.70
CA VAL A 170 16.33 -9.60 17.52
C VAL A 170 15.64 -9.88 18.84
N GLN A 171 16.20 -10.80 19.66
CA GLN A 171 15.71 -11.11 20.99
C GLN A 171 15.72 -9.87 21.92
N ASP A 172 16.85 -9.15 21.98
CA ASP A 172 16.96 -7.93 22.80
C ASP A 172 15.94 -6.86 22.40
N ARG A 173 15.74 -6.69 21.09
CA ARG A 173 14.74 -5.75 20.59
C ARG A 173 13.31 -6.22 20.89
N LEU A 174 13.03 -7.50 20.68
CA LEU A 174 11.72 -8.07 20.93
C LEU A 174 11.34 -7.90 22.41
N ALA A 175 12.27 -8.20 23.33
CA ALA A 175 12.07 -8.03 24.77
C ALA A 175 11.68 -6.58 25.15
N ARG A 176 12.27 -5.57 24.50
CA ARG A 176 11.93 -4.16 24.73
C ARG A 176 10.57 -3.78 24.17
N VAL A 177 10.24 -4.28 22.97
CA VAL A 177 8.97 -3.97 22.27
C VAL A 177 7.79 -4.64 22.97
N THR A 178 7.92 -5.93 23.36
CA THR A 178 6.81 -6.76 23.85
C THR A 178 6.56 -6.66 25.34
N ARG A 179 7.57 -6.23 26.13
CA ARG A 179 7.49 -6.19 27.60
C ARG A 179 7.04 -7.50 28.24
N GLY A 180 7.28 -8.64 27.57
CA GLY A 180 7.05 -9.99 28.09
C GLY A 180 6.06 -10.85 27.31
N GLU A 181 5.08 -10.30 26.66
CA GLU A 181 4.15 -11.06 25.80
C GLU A 181 4.56 -10.93 24.33
N THR A 182 5.02 -12.03 23.74
CA THR A 182 5.59 -12.01 22.38
C THR A 182 4.53 -12.16 21.26
N GLY A 183 3.34 -12.64 21.59
CA GLY A 183 2.36 -13.02 20.58
C GLY A 183 2.83 -14.18 19.69
N ASN A 184 2.11 -14.47 18.63
CA ASN A 184 2.46 -15.50 17.65
C ASN A 184 3.35 -14.91 16.54
N VAL A 185 4.60 -14.61 16.89
CA VAL A 185 5.60 -14.09 15.95
C VAL A 185 6.68 -15.13 15.72
N TRP A 186 6.79 -15.61 14.48
CA TRP A 186 7.83 -16.49 14.01
C TRP A 186 9.03 -15.68 13.55
N ILE A 187 10.26 -16.06 13.94
CA ILE A 187 11.48 -15.33 13.60
C ILE A 187 12.42 -16.22 12.77
N ALA A 188 12.79 -15.74 11.59
CA ALA A 188 13.87 -16.30 10.79
C ALA A 188 15.01 -15.26 10.66
N THR A 189 16.27 -15.69 10.83
CA THR A 189 17.46 -14.82 10.67
C THR A 189 18.36 -15.26 9.53
N GLU A 190 17.97 -16.30 8.83
CA GLU A 190 18.65 -16.87 7.67
C GLU A 190 17.62 -17.31 6.66
N SER A 191 17.93 -17.20 5.38
CA SER A 191 17.15 -17.71 4.27
C SER A 191 18.01 -17.93 3.05
N GLU A 192 17.55 -18.75 2.12
CA GLU A 192 18.10 -18.79 0.77
C GLU A 192 17.82 -17.48 0.00
N LEU A 193 18.44 -17.34 -1.16
CA LEU A 193 18.22 -16.19 -2.03
C LEU A 193 17.02 -16.45 -2.97
N MET A 194 16.37 -15.39 -3.39
CA MET A 194 15.31 -15.44 -4.41
C MET A 194 15.82 -16.09 -5.70
N GLY A 195 15.02 -17.00 -6.26
CA GLY A 195 15.41 -17.84 -7.40
C GLY A 195 16.45 -18.92 -7.07
N LYS A 196 16.76 -19.16 -5.80
CA LYS A 196 17.68 -20.21 -5.32
C LYS A 196 17.15 -20.97 -4.11
N GLY A 197 15.83 -20.95 -3.90
CA GLY A 197 15.18 -21.71 -2.82
C GLY A 197 14.42 -20.87 -1.80
N PHE A 198 14.49 -19.53 -1.83
CA PHE A 198 13.75 -18.67 -0.91
C PHE A 198 12.24 -18.87 -1.02
N GLU A 199 11.75 -18.93 -2.27
CA GLU A 199 10.34 -19.10 -2.56
C GLU A 199 9.82 -20.43 -2.03
N GLU A 200 10.58 -21.50 -2.23
CA GLU A 200 10.25 -22.85 -1.74
C GLU A 200 10.26 -22.90 -0.21
N GLN A 201 11.24 -22.26 0.44
CA GLN A 201 11.29 -22.16 1.90
C GLN A 201 10.09 -21.41 2.46
N LEU A 202 9.74 -20.27 1.85
CA LEU A 202 8.58 -19.46 2.28
C LEU A 202 7.27 -20.22 2.06
N ILE A 203 7.09 -20.82 0.90
CA ILE A 203 5.90 -21.64 0.57
C ILE A 203 5.78 -22.82 1.53
N GLY A 204 6.87 -23.57 1.76
CA GLY A 204 6.88 -24.71 2.70
C GLY A 204 6.45 -24.28 4.10
N PHE A 205 7.02 -23.19 4.61
CA PHE A 205 6.66 -22.66 5.92
C PHE A 205 5.18 -22.23 6.00
N LEU A 206 4.66 -21.56 4.97
CA LEU A 206 3.26 -21.11 4.92
C LEU A 206 2.28 -22.29 4.82
N CYS A 207 2.65 -23.37 4.13
CA CYS A 207 1.85 -24.60 4.11
C CYS A 207 1.73 -25.25 5.49
N GLU A 208 2.82 -25.23 6.26
CA GLU A 208 2.86 -25.78 7.63
C GLU A 208 2.18 -24.87 8.65
N ASN A 209 2.09 -23.56 8.37
CA ASN A 209 1.60 -22.54 9.29
C ASN A 209 0.50 -21.66 8.64
N PRO A 210 -0.69 -22.19 8.36
CA PRO A 210 -1.75 -21.48 7.62
C PRO A 210 -2.34 -20.26 8.36
N ALA A 211 -2.13 -20.16 9.68
CA ALA A 211 -2.50 -19.02 10.49
C ALA A 211 -1.62 -17.77 10.24
N VAL A 212 -0.46 -17.94 9.59
CA VAL A 212 0.41 -16.83 9.21
C VAL A 212 -0.22 -16.08 8.04
N LYS A 213 -0.63 -14.82 8.30
CA LYS A 213 -1.21 -13.93 7.30
C LYS A 213 -0.41 -12.64 7.09
N PHE A 214 0.66 -12.46 7.86
CA PHE A 214 1.57 -11.33 7.70
C PHE A 214 3.02 -11.81 7.65
N VAL A 215 3.72 -11.44 6.59
CA VAL A 215 5.15 -11.74 6.38
C VAL A 215 5.92 -10.44 6.24
N ILE A 216 6.97 -10.26 7.05
CA ILE A 216 7.87 -9.10 6.96
C ILE A 216 9.25 -9.58 6.55
N ILE A 217 9.84 -8.98 5.52
CA ILE A 217 11.18 -9.30 5.01
C ILE A 217 12.10 -8.10 5.22
N ASP A 218 13.01 -8.19 6.19
CA ASP A 218 13.96 -7.14 6.57
C ASP A 218 15.41 -7.61 6.34
N THR A 219 16.04 -7.31 5.21
CA THR A 219 15.60 -6.42 4.13
C THR A 219 15.49 -7.15 2.80
N LEU A 220 14.70 -6.60 1.89
CA LEU A 220 14.59 -7.08 0.50
C LEU A 220 15.96 -7.27 -0.16
N GLN A 221 16.91 -6.38 0.10
CA GLN A 221 18.25 -6.43 -0.50
C GLN A 221 19.02 -7.69 -0.11
N ARG A 222 18.74 -8.29 1.06
CA ARG A 222 19.41 -9.50 1.56
C ARG A 222 18.90 -10.78 0.92
N VAL A 223 17.63 -10.84 0.54
CA VAL A 223 17.06 -12.00 -0.16
C VAL A 223 17.31 -11.95 -1.68
N ARG A 224 17.64 -10.76 -2.23
CA ARG A 224 17.92 -10.61 -3.66
C ARG A 224 19.29 -11.18 -4.02
N GLN A 225 19.33 -11.87 -5.17
CA GLN A 225 20.60 -12.30 -5.75
C GLN A 225 21.36 -11.07 -6.27
N MET A 226 22.55 -10.78 -5.72
CA MET A 226 23.39 -9.68 -6.18
C MET A 226 24.14 -10.07 -7.46
N ARG A 227 23.55 -9.84 -8.64
CA ARG A 227 24.29 -9.76 -9.91
C ARG A 227 24.31 -8.31 -10.37
N ALA A 228 25.45 -7.83 -10.83
CA ALA A 228 25.67 -6.42 -11.20
C ALA A 228 24.72 -5.89 -12.30
N ASP A 229 24.17 -6.76 -13.11
CA ASP A 229 23.25 -6.48 -14.24
C ASP A 229 21.77 -6.49 -13.87
N GLN A 230 21.39 -6.82 -12.63
CA GLN A 230 20.00 -7.02 -12.18
C GLN A 230 19.35 -5.79 -11.54
N TYR A 231 20.02 -4.65 -11.46
CA TYR A 231 19.36 -3.36 -11.17
C TYR A 231 18.63 -2.83 -12.41
N SER A 232 17.84 -3.70 -13.04
CA SER A 232 17.01 -3.35 -14.18
C SER A 232 15.55 -3.28 -13.75
N TYR A 233 14.76 -2.49 -14.45
CA TYR A 233 13.31 -2.43 -14.27
C TYR A 233 12.67 -3.83 -14.30
N ALA A 234 13.11 -4.69 -15.24
CA ALA A 234 12.61 -6.05 -15.38
C ALA A 234 12.92 -6.92 -14.16
N GLY A 235 14.14 -6.84 -13.62
CA GLY A 235 14.52 -7.60 -12.42
C GLY A 235 13.77 -7.15 -11.16
N ASP A 236 13.57 -5.84 -10.98
CA ASP A 236 12.77 -5.30 -9.88
C ASP A 236 11.30 -5.77 -9.97
N TYR A 237 10.74 -5.72 -11.17
CA TYR A 237 9.36 -6.15 -11.43
C TYR A 237 9.18 -7.66 -11.24
N GLU A 238 10.15 -8.48 -11.66
CA GLU A 238 10.11 -9.95 -11.48
C GLU A 238 10.06 -10.33 -10.00
N VAL A 239 10.92 -9.73 -9.17
CA VAL A 239 10.94 -9.93 -7.72
C VAL A 239 9.58 -9.65 -7.10
N ILE A 240 8.97 -8.51 -7.42
CA ILE A 240 7.63 -8.16 -6.89
C ILE A 240 6.56 -9.10 -7.41
N SER A 241 6.65 -9.50 -8.69
CA SER A 241 5.68 -10.43 -9.29
C SER A 241 5.70 -11.81 -8.63
N GLN A 242 6.89 -12.32 -8.27
CA GLN A 242 7.02 -13.58 -7.51
C GLN A 242 6.42 -13.45 -6.11
N MET A 243 6.74 -12.38 -5.38
CA MET A 243 6.15 -12.14 -4.05
C MET A 243 4.63 -11.97 -4.11
N LYS A 244 4.13 -11.29 -5.14
CA LYS A 244 2.70 -11.11 -5.35
C LYS A 244 2.00 -12.43 -5.63
N SER A 245 2.60 -13.31 -6.43
CA SER A 245 2.07 -14.66 -6.67
C SER A 245 1.94 -15.47 -5.38
N ILE A 246 2.90 -15.35 -4.45
CA ILE A 246 2.83 -15.99 -3.13
C ILE A 246 1.74 -15.33 -2.27
N ALA A 247 1.70 -13.99 -2.21
CA ALA A 247 0.70 -13.26 -1.43
C ALA A 247 -0.73 -13.62 -1.88
N ASP A 248 -0.97 -13.64 -3.18
CA ASP A 248 -2.27 -13.99 -3.77
C ASP A 248 -2.65 -15.45 -3.49
N ARG A 249 -1.68 -16.37 -3.62
CA ARG A 249 -1.89 -17.81 -3.38
C ARG A 249 -2.29 -18.14 -1.96
N PHE A 250 -1.68 -17.48 -0.97
CA PHE A 250 -1.90 -17.77 0.46
C PHE A 250 -2.86 -16.79 1.14
N GLY A 251 -3.35 -15.78 0.42
CA GLY A 251 -4.21 -14.74 0.98
C GLY A 251 -3.52 -13.98 2.10
N ILE A 252 -2.25 -13.56 1.91
CA ILE A 252 -1.40 -12.94 2.92
C ILE A 252 -0.95 -11.55 2.52
N THR A 253 -0.48 -10.80 3.51
CA THR A 253 0.23 -9.53 3.33
C THR A 253 1.73 -9.76 3.45
N ILE A 254 2.51 -9.29 2.47
CA ILE A 254 3.98 -9.31 2.50
C ILE A 254 4.48 -7.87 2.57
N LEU A 255 5.23 -7.52 3.61
CA LEU A 255 5.86 -6.21 3.77
C LEU A 255 7.37 -6.32 3.56
N LEU A 256 7.87 -5.66 2.52
CA LEU A 256 9.27 -5.64 2.12
C LEU A 256 9.95 -4.40 2.68
N VAL A 257 10.98 -4.58 3.51
CA VAL A 257 11.78 -3.45 4.04
C VAL A 257 12.89 -3.12 3.05
N HIS A 258 13.00 -1.83 2.71
CA HIS A 258 13.98 -1.33 1.74
C HIS A 258 14.62 -0.02 2.20
N HIS A 259 15.57 0.47 1.41
CA HIS A 259 16.27 1.72 1.67
C HIS A 259 15.83 2.83 0.72
N THR A 260 15.97 4.07 1.18
CA THR A 260 15.86 5.24 0.31
C THR A 260 17.23 5.58 -0.30
N ARG A 261 17.22 6.16 -1.52
CA ARG A 261 18.40 6.75 -2.14
C ARG A 261 18.82 8.04 -1.40
N LYS A 262 20.09 8.42 -1.51
CA LYS A 262 20.61 9.62 -0.84
C LYS A 262 20.16 10.94 -1.50
N ALA A 263 19.73 10.90 -2.75
CA ALA A 263 19.26 12.09 -3.45
C ALA A 263 17.88 12.49 -2.92
N GLY A 264 17.74 13.74 -2.48
CA GLY A 264 16.45 14.31 -2.11
C GLY A 264 15.52 14.40 -3.33
N ALA A 265 14.23 14.21 -3.11
CA ALA A 265 13.19 14.44 -4.10
C ALA A 265 12.01 15.17 -3.43
N ASN A 266 11.26 15.92 -4.24
CA ASN A 266 10.05 16.60 -3.74
C ASN A 266 8.94 15.60 -3.39
N ASP A 267 8.91 14.46 -4.08
CA ASP A 267 8.02 13.35 -3.81
C ASP A 267 8.74 12.32 -2.93
N PRO A 268 8.23 12.02 -1.72
CA PRO A 268 8.80 11.01 -0.83
C PRO A 268 8.96 9.63 -1.50
N PHE A 269 7.99 9.21 -2.30
CA PHE A 269 8.01 7.91 -2.96
C PHE A 269 9.08 7.81 -4.06
N ALA A 270 9.42 8.93 -4.68
CA ALA A 270 10.53 9.00 -5.61
C ALA A 270 11.91 8.79 -4.94
N MET A 271 12.00 8.80 -3.61
CA MET A 271 13.22 8.49 -2.85
C MET A 271 13.45 6.98 -2.67
N ILE A 272 12.49 6.11 -2.97
CA ILE A 272 12.68 4.67 -2.88
C ILE A 272 13.85 4.25 -3.79
N SER A 273 14.81 3.48 -3.23
CA SER A 273 15.92 2.93 -4.01
C SER A 273 15.42 1.89 -5.01
N GLY A 274 16.12 1.76 -6.13
CA GLY A 274 15.74 0.85 -7.22
C GLY A 274 15.07 1.59 -8.36
N THR A 275 14.42 0.83 -9.23
CA THR A 275 13.70 1.37 -10.39
C THR A 275 12.23 1.62 -10.05
N THR A 276 11.52 2.32 -10.94
CA THR A 276 10.06 2.46 -10.85
C THR A 276 9.32 1.11 -10.97
N GLY A 277 10.00 0.04 -11.42
CA GLY A 277 9.47 -1.33 -11.40
C GLY A 277 9.19 -1.87 -10.00
N LEU A 278 10.01 -1.47 -9.01
CA LEU A 278 9.80 -1.88 -7.62
C LEU A 278 8.55 -1.20 -7.03
N SER A 279 8.47 0.14 -7.06
CA SER A 279 7.36 0.89 -6.49
C SER A 279 6.06 0.73 -7.27
N GLY A 280 6.12 0.56 -8.59
CA GLY A 280 4.94 0.35 -9.44
C GLY A 280 4.34 -1.05 -9.37
N GLY A 281 5.12 -2.05 -8.96
CA GLY A 281 4.67 -3.44 -8.85
C GLY A 281 3.92 -3.78 -7.56
N VAL A 282 4.19 -3.07 -6.46
CA VAL A 282 3.58 -3.30 -5.15
C VAL A 282 2.15 -2.75 -5.05
N ASP A 283 1.37 -3.24 -4.10
CA ASP A 283 0.01 -2.79 -3.83
C ASP A 283 -0.02 -1.51 -2.98
N GLY A 284 1.04 -1.25 -2.22
CA GLY A 284 1.24 0.02 -1.53
C GLY A 284 2.68 0.24 -1.11
N SER A 285 3.01 1.50 -0.86
CA SER A 285 4.34 1.94 -0.44
C SER A 285 4.25 2.84 0.78
N LEU A 286 5.18 2.62 1.71
CA LEU A 286 5.38 3.45 2.88
C LEU A 286 6.79 4.04 2.85
N VAL A 287 6.94 5.31 3.18
CA VAL A 287 8.25 5.97 3.23
C VAL A 287 8.41 6.70 4.56
N LEU A 288 9.34 6.21 5.38
CA LEU A 288 9.67 6.82 6.66
C LEU A 288 10.81 7.83 6.48
N LEU A 289 10.53 9.10 6.72
CA LEU A 289 11.51 10.19 6.62
C LEU A 289 11.65 10.94 7.94
N LYS A 290 12.90 11.21 8.31
CA LYS A 290 13.23 12.17 9.39
C LYS A 290 13.71 13.48 8.77
N PRO A 291 13.17 14.63 9.18
CA PRO A 291 13.67 15.94 8.76
C PRO A 291 15.13 16.15 9.18
N ASP A 292 15.48 15.77 10.41
CA ASP A 292 16.82 15.75 10.96
C ASP A 292 17.11 14.39 11.62
N ARG A 293 18.37 13.95 11.58
CA ARG A 293 18.81 12.71 12.24
C ARG A 293 18.70 12.75 13.76
N GLN A 294 18.87 13.93 14.34
CA GLN A 294 18.78 14.15 15.79
C GLN A 294 17.34 14.32 16.28
N ASP A 295 16.39 14.57 15.36
CA ASP A 295 14.99 14.69 15.73
C ASP A 295 14.39 13.31 16.04
N HIS A 296 13.59 13.23 17.10
CA HIS A 296 12.80 12.04 17.42
C HIS A 296 11.52 11.95 16.55
N ARG A 297 11.17 12.98 15.81
CA ARG A 297 10.05 13.02 14.90
C ARG A 297 10.41 12.43 13.55
N ALA A 298 9.44 11.76 12.95
CA ALA A 298 9.49 11.29 11.57
C ALA A 298 8.12 11.45 10.93
N ILE A 299 8.10 11.54 9.61
CA ILE A 299 6.86 11.48 8.84
C ILE A 299 6.85 10.13 8.11
N LEU A 300 5.76 9.38 8.29
CA LEU A 300 5.49 8.18 7.52
C LEU A 300 4.46 8.52 6.44
N TYR A 301 4.92 8.55 5.20
CA TYR A 301 4.06 8.68 4.03
C TYR A 301 3.58 7.31 3.62
N ALA A 302 2.31 7.18 3.28
CA ALA A 302 1.71 5.94 2.78
C ALA A 302 0.87 6.22 1.54
N THR A 303 0.95 5.33 0.54
CA THR A 303 0.13 5.32 -0.67
C THR A 303 -0.16 3.88 -1.08
N GLY A 304 -1.26 3.63 -1.75
CA GLY A 304 -1.60 2.29 -2.21
C GLY A 304 -2.72 2.30 -3.25
N ARG A 305 -2.95 1.14 -3.87
CA ARG A 305 -3.99 0.98 -4.90
C ARG A 305 -5.40 1.16 -4.32
N ASP A 306 -5.60 0.65 -3.09
CA ASP A 306 -6.91 0.61 -2.42
C ASP A 306 -6.93 1.47 -1.15
N THR A 307 -5.87 2.28 -0.92
CA THR A 307 -5.74 3.17 0.24
C THR A 307 -5.54 4.61 -0.21
N GLN A 308 -6.08 5.54 0.56
CA GLN A 308 -5.84 6.97 0.31
C GLN A 308 -4.40 7.34 0.69
N ASP A 309 -3.84 8.29 -0.06
CA ASP A 309 -2.54 8.88 0.30
C ASP A 309 -2.64 9.55 1.67
N MET A 310 -1.70 9.24 2.54
CA MET A 310 -1.65 9.83 3.87
C MET A 310 -0.21 10.13 4.30
N ALA A 311 -0.08 11.11 5.17
CA ALA A 311 1.18 11.43 5.84
C ALA A 311 0.91 11.46 7.35
N MET A 312 1.69 10.71 8.11
CA MET A 312 1.52 10.54 9.54
C MET A 312 2.74 11.08 10.28
N ASP A 313 2.53 11.99 11.22
CA ASP A 313 3.56 12.43 12.16
C ASP A 313 3.76 11.37 13.23
N LEU A 314 4.99 10.89 13.34
CA LEU A 314 5.40 9.89 14.30
C LEU A 314 6.49 10.45 15.22
N LEU A 315 6.42 10.11 16.50
CA LEU A 315 7.44 10.42 17.51
C LEU A 315 8.07 9.12 18.00
N PHE A 316 9.39 9.00 17.89
CA PHE A 316 10.10 7.85 18.47
C PHE A 316 10.20 8.00 19.97
N ASP A 317 9.65 7.04 20.70
CA ASP A 317 9.74 6.94 22.14
C ASP A 317 10.92 6.02 22.51
N GLU A 318 11.95 6.59 23.10
CA GLU A 318 13.17 5.84 23.48
C GLU A 318 12.92 4.83 24.59
N ASP A 319 12.00 5.11 25.53
CA ASP A 319 11.69 4.23 26.65
C ASP A 319 11.00 2.93 26.19
N THR A 320 10.13 3.05 25.20
CA THR A 320 9.40 1.91 24.63
C THR A 320 10.02 1.41 23.33
N THR A 321 10.96 2.15 22.76
CA THR A 321 11.59 1.91 21.46
C THR A 321 10.58 1.73 20.32
N THR A 322 9.46 2.46 20.40
CA THR A 322 8.35 2.39 19.45
C THR A 322 8.06 3.76 18.83
N TRP A 323 7.35 3.75 17.71
CA TRP A 323 6.86 4.95 17.04
C TRP A 323 5.43 5.26 17.49
N LYS A 324 5.24 6.38 18.19
CA LYS A 324 3.93 6.89 18.61
C LYS A 324 3.34 7.77 17.52
N PHE A 325 2.07 7.58 17.23
CA PHE A 325 1.30 8.43 16.30
C PHE A 325 0.92 9.73 17.02
N ILE A 326 1.29 10.84 16.41
CA ILE A 326 0.99 12.19 16.93
C ILE A 326 -0.23 12.77 16.23
N GLY A 327 -0.35 12.53 14.91
CA GLY A 327 -1.42 13.04 14.09
C GLY A 327 -1.14 12.80 12.61
N PHE A 328 -2.04 13.25 11.76
CA PHE A 328 -1.76 13.31 10.34
C PHE A 328 -0.93 14.57 10.07
N ALA A 329 0.17 14.40 9.35
CA ALA A 329 0.99 15.52 8.94
C ALA A 329 0.20 16.33 7.92
N GLU A 330 0.02 17.61 8.18
CA GLU A 330 -0.46 18.54 7.17
C GLU A 330 0.55 18.56 6.03
N SER A 331 0.08 18.40 4.80
CA SER A 331 0.98 18.50 3.65
C SER A 331 1.62 19.89 3.67
N GLU A 332 2.94 19.98 3.37
CA GLU A 332 3.61 21.29 3.25
C GLU A 332 2.84 22.24 2.29
N ARG A 333 2.11 21.67 1.35
CA ARG A 333 1.27 22.43 0.42
C ARG A 333 0.04 23.00 1.11
N THR A 334 -0.56 22.26 2.04
CA THR A 334 -1.69 22.72 2.88
C THR A 334 -1.21 23.77 3.86
N GLN A 335 -0.09 23.53 4.59
CA GLN A 335 0.50 24.51 5.50
C GLN A 335 0.92 25.80 4.78
N ARG A 336 1.52 25.68 3.57
CA ARG A 336 1.86 26.87 2.75
C ARG A 336 0.62 27.61 2.30
N ARG A 337 -0.45 26.89 1.96
CA ARG A 337 -1.73 27.46 1.58
C ARG A 337 -2.37 28.19 2.75
N GLU A 338 -2.52 27.53 3.89
CA GLU A 338 -3.16 28.09 5.08
C GLU A 338 -2.39 29.31 5.63
N ASN A 339 -1.06 29.22 5.67
CA ASN A 339 -0.22 30.36 6.03
C ASN A 339 -0.45 31.53 5.06
N LEU A 340 -0.42 31.31 3.75
CA LEU A 340 -0.65 32.37 2.75
C LEU A 340 -2.03 32.97 2.88
N LEU A 341 -3.09 32.16 2.98
CA LEU A 341 -4.47 32.62 3.07
C LEU A 341 -4.70 33.41 4.37
N GLY A 342 -4.13 32.99 5.48
CA GLY A 342 -4.18 33.69 6.75
C GLY A 342 -3.47 35.06 6.70
N VAL A 343 -2.31 35.17 6.03
CA VAL A 343 -1.62 36.45 5.84
C VAL A 343 -2.41 37.37 4.90
N ILE A 344 -3.04 36.84 3.86
CA ILE A 344 -3.95 37.62 2.97
C ILE A 344 -5.15 38.12 3.76
N ASP A 345 -5.76 37.28 4.60
CA ASP A 345 -6.91 37.68 5.42
C ASP A 345 -6.53 38.83 6.39
N SER A 346 -5.36 38.69 7.05
CA SER A 346 -4.84 39.77 7.92
C SER A 346 -4.59 41.06 7.18
N MET A 347 -4.01 41.01 5.98
CA MET A 347 -3.78 42.16 5.12
C MET A 347 -5.10 42.86 4.75
N LEU A 348 -6.07 42.08 4.29
CA LEU A 348 -7.37 42.62 3.84
C LEU A 348 -8.25 43.06 5.03
N PHE A 349 -8.00 42.58 6.23
CA PHE A 349 -8.64 43.09 7.43
C PHE A 349 -8.28 44.57 7.69
N ASP A 350 -7.02 44.92 7.44
CA ASP A 350 -6.53 46.27 7.65
C ASP A 350 -6.75 47.20 6.43
N GLU A 351 -6.48 46.69 5.22
CA GLU A 351 -6.50 47.49 3.98
C GLU A 351 -7.83 47.45 3.23
N GLY A 352 -8.71 46.48 3.52
CA GLY A 352 -10.03 46.30 2.88
C GLY A 352 -9.97 45.66 1.50
N GLU A 353 -9.14 46.17 0.60
CA GLU A 353 -8.95 45.67 -0.74
C GLU A 353 -7.52 45.82 -1.23
N PHE A 354 -7.16 45.01 -2.23
CA PHE A 354 -5.87 45.11 -2.90
C PHE A 354 -6.07 45.05 -4.43
N HIS A 355 -5.43 45.99 -5.11
CA HIS A 355 -5.33 46.03 -6.57
C HIS A 355 -3.86 46.15 -6.97
N GLY A 356 -3.38 45.21 -7.80
CA GLY A 356 -1.99 45.26 -8.24
C GLY A 356 -1.51 43.97 -8.91
N THR A 357 -0.24 43.90 -9.20
CA THR A 357 0.44 42.71 -9.74
C THR A 357 0.73 41.68 -8.64
N ALA A 358 1.02 40.46 -9.03
CA ALA A 358 1.41 39.43 -8.08
C ALA A 358 2.73 39.73 -7.35
N SER A 359 3.61 40.55 -7.93
CA SER A 359 4.85 41.01 -7.29
C SER A 359 4.55 42.03 -6.21
N GLU A 360 3.69 43.01 -6.52
CA GLU A 360 3.25 44.01 -5.54
C GLU A 360 2.47 43.37 -4.39
N LEU A 361 1.65 42.38 -4.66
CA LEU A 361 0.96 41.61 -3.62
C LEU A 361 1.94 40.90 -2.69
N LEU A 362 3.01 40.29 -3.21
CA LEU A 362 4.07 39.65 -2.41
C LEU A 362 4.78 40.65 -1.51
N GLU A 363 5.09 41.88 -2.00
CA GLU A 363 5.71 42.93 -1.21
C GLU A 363 4.76 43.43 -0.13
N CYS A 364 3.47 43.56 -0.43
CA CYS A 364 2.46 43.94 0.56
C CYS A 364 2.32 42.88 1.64
N LEU A 365 2.18 41.59 1.29
CA LEU A 365 2.05 40.48 2.24
C LEU A 365 3.25 40.38 3.20
N ALA A 366 4.45 40.72 2.77
CA ALA A 366 5.64 40.70 3.59
C ALA A 366 5.56 41.64 4.83
N LYS A 367 4.65 42.61 4.83
CA LYS A 367 4.40 43.51 5.97
C LYS A 367 3.51 42.86 7.04
N TYR A 368 2.66 41.88 6.62
CA TYR A 368 1.65 41.27 7.47
C TYR A 368 2.07 39.89 8.00
N GLY A 369 3.10 39.28 7.42
CA GLY A 369 3.64 38.02 7.91
C GLY A 369 4.63 37.36 6.93
N GLU A 370 5.36 36.36 7.44
CA GLU A 370 6.27 35.57 6.62
C GLU A 370 5.50 34.56 5.78
N THR A 371 5.48 34.74 4.46
CA THR A 371 4.93 33.77 3.54
C THR A 371 6.04 32.87 3.01
N LYS A 372 5.83 31.55 2.99
CA LYS A 372 6.78 30.58 2.37
C LYS A 372 6.77 30.66 0.82
N VAL A 373 6.07 31.63 0.25
CA VAL A 373 5.95 31.87 -1.19
C VAL A 373 7.00 32.87 -1.63
N LYS A 374 7.94 32.43 -2.48
CA LYS A 374 9.12 33.25 -2.85
C LYS A 374 9.04 33.89 -4.24
N SER A 375 7.95 33.74 -5.00
CA SER A 375 7.83 34.30 -6.34
C SER A 375 6.37 34.60 -6.74
N ALA A 376 6.17 35.63 -7.57
CA ALA A 376 4.88 36.00 -8.12
C ALA A 376 4.16 34.86 -8.87
N ASN A 377 4.92 34.02 -9.58
CA ASN A 377 4.37 32.87 -10.26
C ASN A 377 3.90 31.76 -9.29
N ALA A 378 4.61 31.56 -8.18
CA ALA A 378 4.22 30.62 -7.12
C ALA A 378 2.96 31.13 -6.41
N LEU A 379 2.86 32.44 -6.18
CA LEU A 379 1.69 33.08 -5.57
C LEU A 379 0.42 32.85 -6.42
N THR A 380 0.45 33.18 -7.69
CA THR A 380 -0.69 32.97 -8.61
C THR A 380 -1.08 31.51 -8.77
N ARG A 381 -0.10 30.58 -8.78
CA ARG A 381 -0.35 29.12 -8.80
C ARG A 381 -1.03 28.62 -7.53
N LEU A 382 -0.85 29.29 -6.41
CA LEU A 382 -1.55 28.96 -5.16
C LEU A 382 -2.93 29.64 -5.08
N LEU A 383 -3.08 30.88 -5.52
CA LEU A 383 -4.34 31.61 -5.42
C LEU A 383 -5.42 31.08 -6.38
N ASN A 384 -5.07 30.85 -7.65
CA ASN A 384 -6.05 30.48 -8.68
C ASN A 384 -6.88 29.24 -8.33
N PRO A 385 -6.32 28.10 -7.90
CA PRO A 385 -7.11 26.93 -7.52
C PRO A 385 -7.85 27.08 -6.19
N ASN A 386 -7.48 28.07 -5.36
CA ASN A 386 -8.08 28.31 -4.05
C ASN A 386 -9.10 29.45 -4.02
N LYS A 387 -9.55 29.92 -5.18
CA LYS A 387 -10.54 31.00 -5.31
C LYS A 387 -11.83 30.70 -4.52
N ALA A 388 -12.33 29.46 -4.60
CA ALA A 388 -13.52 29.06 -3.87
C ALA A 388 -13.28 29.07 -2.33
N ILE A 389 -12.12 28.62 -1.87
CA ILE A 389 -11.77 28.59 -0.44
C ILE A 389 -11.62 30.02 0.10
N LEU A 390 -10.97 30.92 -0.63
CA LEU A 390 -10.89 32.33 -0.28
C LEU A 390 -12.27 32.94 -0.01
N TRP A 391 -13.25 32.60 -0.85
CA TRP A 391 -14.62 33.06 -0.68
C TRP A 391 -15.35 32.37 0.49
N THR A 392 -15.34 31.02 0.52
CA THR A 392 -16.16 30.28 1.49
C THR A 392 -15.64 30.33 2.93
N GLU A 393 -14.32 30.35 3.11
CA GLU A 393 -13.71 30.31 4.44
C GLU A 393 -13.30 31.69 4.98
N PHE A 394 -12.94 32.62 4.08
CA PHE A 394 -12.40 33.93 4.47
C PHE A 394 -13.28 35.12 4.00
N GLY A 395 -14.33 34.88 3.22
CA GLY A 395 -15.14 35.97 2.65
C GLY A 395 -14.36 36.87 1.69
N ILE A 396 -13.31 36.37 1.05
CA ILE A 396 -12.43 37.12 0.17
C ILE A 396 -12.76 36.83 -1.28
N LEU A 397 -13.18 37.85 -2.02
CA LEU A 397 -13.33 37.81 -3.46
C LEU A 397 -11.94 37.95 -4.10
N TYR A 398 -11.58 37.00 -4.96
CA TYR A 398 -10.34 37.01 -5.73
C TYR A 398 -10.60 36.98 -7.22
N GLU A 399 -10.09 37.98 -7.93
CA GLU A 399 -10.16 38.08 -9.38
C GLU A 399 -8.76 38.27 -9.97
N CYS A 400 -8.55 37.70 -11.16
CA CYS A 400 -7.28 37.82 -11.87
C CYS A 400 -7.56 38.15 -13.33
N GLU A 401 -7.24 39.36 -13.75
CA GLU A 401 -7.43 39.84 -15.10
C GLU A 401 -6.12 39.95 -15.85
N ARG A 402 -6.16 39.74 -17.15
CA ARG A 402 -5.01 39.92 -18.04
C ARG A 402 -5.22 41.14 -18.88
N THR A 403 -4.53 42.24 -18.58
CA THR A 403 -4.53 43.48 -19.34
C THR A 403 -3.24 43.57 -20.14
N GLY A 404 -3.30 43.27 -21.46
CA GLY A 404 -2.14 43.36 -22.34
C GLY A 404 -0.96 42.41 -21.93
N LYS A 405 0.15 42.99 -21.44
CA LYS A 405 1.35 42.24 -21.02
C LYS A 405 1.38 41.87 -19.55
N GLU A 406 0.47 42.45 -18.72
CA GLU A 406 0.50 42.27 -17.27
C GLU A 406 -0.76 41.54 -16.77
N ARG A 407 -0.60 40.80 -15.66
CA ARG A 407 -1.69 40.21 -14.91
C ARG A 407 -1.93 41.06 -13.67
N LYS A 408 -3.15 41.56 -13.49
CA LYS A 408 -3.57 42.29 -12.29
C LYS A 408 -4.47 41.41 -11.45
N LEU A 409 -4.22 41.45 -10.16
CA LEU A 409 -4.96 40.73 -9.13
C LEU A 409 -5.83 41.75 -8.39
N HIS A 410 -7.06 41.35 -8.14
CA HIS A 410 -7.96 42.09 -7.27
C HIS A 410 -8.41 41.16 -6.14
N LEU A 411 -8.18 41.58 -4.90
CA LEU A 411 -8.66 40.91 -3.71
C LEU A 411 -9.47 41.90 -2.89
N MET A 412 -10.66 41.48 -2.48
CA MET A 412 -11.54 42.33 -1.67
C MET A 412 -12.24 41.47 -0.62
N ARG A 413 -12.31 41.94 0.60
CA ARG A 413 -13.09 41.31 1.66
C ARG A 413 -14.54 41.71 1.52
N ALA A 414 -15.48 40.73 1.54
CA ALA A 414 -16.91 41.03 1.60
C ALA A 414 -17.18 41.78 2.90
N ARG A 415 -17.82 42.93 2.83
CA ARG A 415 -18.25 43.68 4.04
C ARG A 415 -19.32 42.83 4.72
N ASP A 416 -19.19 42.58 5.98
CA ASP A 416 -20.27 42.10 6.84
C ASP A 416 -21.26 43.28 6.98
N ASP A 417 -22.24 43.35 6.08
CA ASP A 417 -23.36 44.27 6.24
C ASP A 417 -24.23 43.73 7.37
N GLY A 418 -23.76 43.99 8.59
CA GLY A 418 -24.57 43.80 9.79
C GLY A 418 -25.85 44.64 9.66
N ASN A 419 -26.99 43.98 9.77
CA ASN A 419 -28.33 44.49 9.91
C ASN A 419 -28.44 45.98 10.24
N ASP A 420 -28.88 46.78 9.26
CA ASP A 420 -29.54 48.03 9.58
C ASP A 420 -30.83 48.09 8.70
N ASP A 421 -31.95 47.86 9.37
CA ASP A 421 -33.29 48.04 8.83
C ASP A 421 -33.49 49.50 8.43
N SER A 422 -33.57 49.78 7.16
CA SER A 422 -34.36 50.94 6.67
C SER A 422 -34.68 50.79 5.18
N ASP A 423 -35.93 50.80 4.95
CA ASP A 423 -36.75 50.80 3.74
C ASP A 423 -36.22 51.57 2.50
N ASP A 424 -36.75 51.09 1.37
CA ASP A 424 -37.01 51.79 0.09
C ASP A 424 -35.84 52.06 -0.90
N LYS A 425 -35.81 51.20 -1.95
CA LYS A 425 -36.02 51.55 -3.36
C LYS A 425 -35.42 50.49 -4.31
N LYS A 426 -36.31 49.78 -5.01
CA LYS A 426 -35.95 49.13 -6.29
C LYS A 426 -35.61 50.23 -7.33
N PRO A 427 -34.65 49.96 -8.22
CA PRO A 427 -35.03 49.79 -9.62
C PRO A 427 -34.43 48.56 -10.29
N GLY A 428 -35.18 48.03 -11.24
CA GLY A 428 -34.90 46.82 -12.00
C GLY A 428 -33.76 46.96 -13.00
N GLY A 429 -33.32 45.78 -13.46
CA GLY A 429 -32.37 45.63 -14.55
C GLY A 429 -31.87 44.18 -14.62
N ASP A 430 -32.53 43.39 -15.38
CA ASP A 430 -32.11 42.35 -16.32
C ASP A 430 -30.73 41.73 -16.13
N GLY A 431 -30.66 40.43 -15.95
CA GLY A 431 -29.39 39.72 -15.90
C GLY A 431 -29.54 38.21 -15.69
N THR A 432 -29.73 37.57 -16.73
CA THR A 432 -29.58 36.14 -17.09
C THR A 432 -29.06 35.19 -16.00
N VAL A 433 -29.95 34.36 -15.50
CA VAL A 433 -29.67 33.17 -14.70
C VAL A 433 -29.13 32.06 -15.63
N ILE A 434 -27.93 31.61 -15.41
CA ILE A 434 -27.43 30.37 -15.99
C ILE A 434 -27.62 29.25 -14.95
N THR A 435 -28.63 28.43 -15.19
CA THR A 435 -28.86 27.14 -14.52
C THR A 435 -27.92 26.14 -15.15
N VAL A 436 -27.06 25.50 -14.32
CA VAL A 436 -26.32 24.30 -14.72
C VAL A 436 -27.01 23.11 -14.07
N THR A 437 -27.71 22.35 -14.91
CA THR A 437 -28.16 20.98 -14.66
C THR A 437 -27.18 20.05 -15.37
N GLY A 438 -26.72 18.98 -14.68
CA GLY A 438 -26.04 17.81 -15.26
C GLY A 438 -24.95 17.31 -14.38
#